data_0c129b8012917411756b653f5f69d6de
#
_entry.id   0c129b8012917411756b653f5f69d6de
#
_cell.length_a   1.000
_cell.length_b   1.000
_cell.length_c   1.000
_cell.angle_alpha   90.00
_cell.angle_beta   90.00
_cell.angle_gamma   90.00
#
_symmetry.space_group_name_H-M   'P 1'
#
loop_
_entity.id
_entity.type
_entity.pdbx_description
1 polymer ?
#
loop_
_entity_poly.entity_id
_entity_poly.type
_entity_poly.pdbx_seq_one_letter_code
_entity_poly.pdbx_strand_id
1 'polypeptide(L)'
;MKKLTAVFTAAALLLSLCGCSGGEEASSSAQSAESAASQIISSEISSEQKTSSAAKTSSRVVSKTESQRPLSKKERLLAGLDEDFYKSALVNEGNSVRIANAMRKAQAGGTVTIAVFGGSISAGALASSRYSSYGYLVNDWWVSNFPDATINFVNAGIGATAVEMACYRQYDDLLSYNPDFVIVDFAVNSWDSDPPDGYENILRRTLASKNAPGVMCIFFPTTNREQYAKGRITKGSTDAGEQLSAAKKFNVPAIHYDKAIWEKINLKVITWPEIAGDYIHPNDSGHFLAASLITKYLDGVKSNLSKIPKTPPALPSGNTLYSTARRYTPVNISSTLGDFIAMEGENASDRGWTCEAGAKQPLKINLPAVKKVRIFYNASGFEGSVSFSMGGKTITAQGGGASPTISGTLQFDSAQSGTLTATPNVTSGTFTMYGVFTES
;
A
#
# COMPACT_ATOMS: atom_id res chain seq x y z
N MET A 1 20.81 -23.62 -34.29
CA MET A 1 20.64 -23.23 -32.90
C MET A 1 20.95 -21.75 -32.77
N LYS A 2 19.96 -20.89 -32.89
CA LYS A 2 20.10 -19.42 -32.74
C LYS A 2 19.48 -19.05 -31.41
N LYS A 3 20.29 -18.51 -30.51
CA LYS A 3 19.85 -17.95 -29.22
C LYS A 3 19.09 -16.65 -29.50
N LEU A 4 17.84 -16.59 -29.14
CA LEU A 4 17.05 -15.36 -29.08
C LEU A 4 17.30 -14.71 -27.72
N THR A 5 17.98 -13.58 -27.72
CA THR A 5 18.16 -12.74 -26.54
C THR A 5 16.93 -11.81 -26.47
N ALA A 6 16.07 -12.01 -25.48
CA ALA A 6 14.97 -11.12 -25.21
C ALA A 6 15.49 -9.87 -24.47
N VAL A 7 15.41 -8.73 -25.13
CA VAL A 7 15.68 -7.42 -24.53
C VAL A 7 14.44 -6.97 -23.78
N PHE A 8 14.49 -6.98 -22.46
CA PHE A 8 13.49 -6.33 -21.60
C PHE A 8 13.83 -4.85 -21.47
N THR A 9 13.06 -4.01 -22.13
CA THR A 9 13.09 -2.57 -21.91
C THR A 9 12.25 -2.25 -20.67
N ALA A 10 12.89 -2.06 -19.52
CA ALA A 10 12.25 -1.51 -18.34
C ALA A 10 12.06 0.00 -18.56
N ALA A 11 10.79 0.45 -18.62
CA ALA A 11 10.48 1.86 -18.58
C ALA A 11 10.76 2.40 -17.17
N ALA A 12 11.91 3.08 -17.02
CA ALA A 12 12.23 3.82 -15.82
C ALA A 12 11.33 5.06 -15.75
N LEU A 13 10.44 5.13 -14.75
CA LEU A 13 9.72 6.35 -14.44
C LEU A 13 10.67 7.27 -13.63
N LEU A 14 11.25 8.25 -14.33
CA LEU A 14 11.97 9.36 -13.74
C LEU A 14 10.99 10.25 -12.99
N LEU A 15 11.00 10.22 -11.66
CA LEU A 15 10.53 11.32 -10.84
C LEU A 15 11.63 12.39 -10.87
N SER A 16 11.51 13.36 -11.79
CA SER A 16 12.33 14.57 -11.78
C SER A 16 11.89 15.45 -10.61
N LEU A 17 12.72 15.50 -9.58
CA LEU A 17 12.68 16.55 -8.56
C LEU A 17 13.14 17.85 -9.22
N CYS A 18 12.19 18.73 -9.55
CA CYS A 18 12.49 20.14 -9.83
C CYS A 18 12.83 20.85 -8.51
N GLY A 19 14.11 21.06 -8.25
CA GLY A 19 14.57 22.01 -7.25
C GLY A 19 14.32 23.45 -7.77
N CYS A 20 13.51 24.22 -7.07
CA CYS A 20 13.54 25.67 -7.16
C CYS A 20 13.80 26.25 -5.77
N SER A 21 14.94 26.86 -5.63
CA SER A 21 15.30 27.73 -4.52
C SER A 21 14.53 29.04 -4.63
N GLY A 22 13.99 29.53 -3.52
CA GLY A 22 13.69 30.95 -3.34
C GLY A 22 12.31 31.29 -2.80
N GLY A 23 12.26 31.85 -1.60
CA GLY A 23 11.31 32.92 -1.23
C GLY A 23 10.05 32.47 -0.49
N GLU A 24 9.99 32.96 0.72
CA GLU A 24 8.83 33.02 1.62
C GLU A 24 7.58 33.54 0.92
N GLU A 25 6.42 33.06 1.40
CA GLU A 25 5.03 33.42 1.17
C GLU A 25 4.20 32.35 0.40
N ALA A 26 3.75 31.33 1.11
CA ALA A 26 2.62 30.48 0.67
C ALA A 26 1.95 29.69 1.81
N SER A 27 1.70 30.32 2.96
CA SER A 27 1.01 29.63 4.07
C SER A 27 -0.49 29.93 4.18
N SER A 28 -1.07 30.74 3.28
CA SER A 28 -2.49 31.13 3.36
C SER A 28 -3.40 30.58 2.24
N SER A 29 -2.85 29.92 1.21
CA SER A 29 -3.67 29.41 0.09
C SER A 29 -4.01 27.91 0.14
N ALA A 30 -3.32 27.15 0.99
CA ALA A 30 -3.58 25.69 1.12
C ALA A 30 -4.85 25.37 1.92
N GLN A 31 -5.18 26.17 2.94
CA GLN A 31 -6.38 25.97 3.75
C GLN A 31 -7.70 26.29 3.02
N SER A 32 -7.67 27.16 2.02
CA SER A 32 -8.87 27.52 1.25
C SER A 32 -9.25 26.49 0.16
N ALA A 33 -8.29 25.67 -0.28
CA ALA A 33 -8.55 24.61 -1.27
C ALA A 33 -9.14 23.33 -0.64
N GLU A 34 -8.79 23.04 0.61
CA GLU A 34 -9.34 21.90 1.35
C GLU A 34 -10.84 22.07 1.67
N SER A 35 -11.27 23.29 1.98
CA SER A 35 -12.68 23.60 2.24
C SER A 35 -13.55 23.53 0.98
N ALA A 36 -13.00 23.82 -0.20
CA ALA A 36 -13.77 23.85 -1.44
C ALA A 36 -14.09 22.46 -2.00
N ALA A 37 -13.16 21.51 -1.88
CA ALA A 37 -13.36 20.14 -2.39
C ALA A 37 -14.38 19.36 -1.54
N SER A 38 -14.36 19.53 -0.23
CA SER A 38 -15.29 18.88 0.69
C SER A 38 -16.71 19.48 0.61
N GLN A 39 -16.83 20.78 0.33
CA GLN A 39 -18.12 21.45 0.20
C GLN A 39 -18.83 21.16 -1.13
N ILE A 40 -18.10 20.93 -2.21
CA ILE A 40 -18.69 20.58 -3.52
C ILE A 40 -19.38 19.22 -3.49
N ILE A 41 -18.80 18.24 -2.75
CA ILE A 41 -19.39 16.89 -2.63
C ILE A 41 -20.64 16.91 -1.74
N SER A 42 -20.65 17.72 -0.68
CA SER A 42 -21.79 17.80 0.25
C SER A 42 -22.95 18.67 -0.25
N SER A 43 -22.69 19.70 -1.07
CA SER A 43 -23.74 20.59 -1.57
C SER A 43 -24.55 19.98 -2.74
N GLU A 44 -23.94 19.13 -3.56
CA GLU A 44 -24.65 18.45 -4.67
C GLU A 44 -25.57 17.32 -4.19
N ILE A 45 -25.25 16.66 -3.06
CA ILE A 45 -26.11 15.60 -2.50
C ILE A 45 -27.33 16.19 -1.77
N SER A 46 -27.25 17.43 -1.25
CA SER A 46 -28.35 18.06 -0.51
C SER A 46 -29.41 18.71 -1.40
N SER A 47 -29.13 18.97 -2.69
CA SER A 47 -30.06 19.67 -3.59
C SER A 47 -31.08 18.73 -4.30
N GLU A 48 -30.83 17.43 -4.33
CA GLU A 48 -31.74 16.47 -4.96
C GLU A 48 -32.82 15.87 -4.06
N GLN A 49 -32.82 16.16 -2.75
CA GLN A 49 -33.79 15.59 -1.81
C GLN A 49 -34.98 16.51 -1.45
N LYS A 50 -35.19 17.64 -2.12
CA LYS A 50 -36.27 18.59 -1.80
C LYS A 50 -37.21 18.90 -2.96
N THR A 51 -37.66 17.91 -3.73
CA THR A 51 -38.90 18.10 -4.52
C THR A 51 -39.64 16.79 -4.74
N SER A 52 -40.43 16.37 -3.77
CA SER A 52 -41.52 15.45 -4.02
C SER A 52 -42.66 15.71 -3.02
N SER A 53 -43.60 16.59 -3.39
CA SER A 53 -44.99 16.46 -3.01
C SER A 53 -45.88 17.26 -3.96
N ALA A 54 -46.65 16.59 -4.74
CA ALA A 54 -48.05 16.84 -5.09
C ALA A 54 -48.37 16.20 -6.46
N ALA A 55 -49.09 15.12 -6.38
CA ALA A 55 -49.67 14.41 -7.52
C ALA A 55 -50.76 15.22 -8.22
N LYS A 56 -50.74 15.21 -9.54
CA LYS A 56 -51.98 15.23 -10.36
C LYS A 56 -51.77 14.34 -11.59
N THR A 57 -52.60 13.33 -11.66
CA THR A 57 -52.75 12.35 -12.70
C THR A 57 -53.07 13.02 -14.05
N SER A 58 -52.18 12.84 -15.02
CA SER A 58 -52.51 13.05 -16.45
C SER A 58 -51.78 11.96 -17.21
N SER A 59 -52.59 11.06 -17.81
CA SER A 59 -52.11 10.02 -18.72
C SER A 59 -51.51 10.66 -19.98
N ARG A 60 -50.18 10.67 -20.11
CA ARG A 60 -49.46 11.06 -21.33
C ARG A 60 -48.80 9.82 -21.90
N VAL A 61 -49.23 9.46 -23.11
CA VAL A 61 -48.59 8.44 -23.93
C VAL A 61 -47.14 8.84 -24.15
N VAL A 62 -46.20 8.04 -23.58
CA VAL A 62 -44.75 8.22 -23.74
C VAL A 62 -44.39 7.62 -25.09
N SER A 63 -44.08 8.46 -26.05
CA SER A 63 -43.43 8.07 -27.30
C SER A 63 -42.02 7.59 -27.02
N LYS A 64 -41.74 6.31 -27.35
CA LYS A 64 -40.38 5.75 -27.37
C LYS A 64 -39.56 6.50 -28.45
N THR A 65 -38.65 7.34 -28.03
CA THR A 65 -37.33 7.60 -28.63
C THR A 65 -36.64 8.74 -27.84
N GLU A 66 -36.23 8.47 -26.63
CA GLU A 66 -35.20 9.29 -26.02
C GLU A 66 -33.87 8.65 -26.44
N SER A 67 -33.15 9.29 -27.37
CA SER A 67 -31.80 8.90 -27.72
C SER A 67 -30.94 9.10 -26.45
N GLN A 68 -30.55 8.00 -25.80
CA GLN A 68 -29.70 8.05 -24.62
C GLN A 68 -28.38 8.73 -25.00
N ARG A 69 -28.14 9.94 -24.49
CA ARG A 69 -26.82 10.54 -24.59
C ARG A 69 -25.80 9.59 -23.94
N PRO A 70 -24.59 9.48 -24.51
CA PRO A 70 -23.53 8.70 -23.85
C PRO A 70 -23.30 9.21 -22.44
N LEU A 71 -23.23 8.31 -21.46
CA LEU A 71 -22.91 8.64 -20.07
C LEU A 71 -21.55 9.32 -19.98
N SER A 72 -21.42 10.34 -19.15
CA SER A 72 -20.13 10.93 -18.81
C SER A 72 -19.24 9.89 -18.07
N LYS A 73 -17.93 10.15 -17.99
CA LYS A 73 -16.99 9.29 -17.23
C LYS A 73 -17.48 9.06 -15.80
N LYS A 74 -17.90 10.13 -15.09
CA LYS A 74 -18.42 10.05 -13.71
C LYS A 74 -19.68 9.19 -13.62
N GLU A 75 -20.63 9.37 -14.53
CA GLU A 75 -21.87 8.59 -14.59
C GLU A 75 -21.61 7.10 -14.83
N ARG A 76 -20.65 6.75 -15.72
CA ARG A 76 -20.25 5.35 -15.93
C ARG A 76 -19.61 4.73 -14.70
N LEU A 77 -18.71 5.46 -14.04
CA LEU A 77 -18.05 4.98 -12.81
C LEU A 77 -19.08 4.73 -11.71
N LEU A 78 -20.03 5.66 -11.50
CA LEU A 78 -21.08 5.51 -10.50
C LEU A 78 -22.06 4.37 -10.84
N ALA A 79 -22.41 4.22 -12.12
CA ALA A 79 -23.22 3.09 -12.58
C ALA A 79 -22.48 1.73 -12.42
N GLY A 80 -21.15 1.74 -12.46
CA GLY A 80 -20.32 0.56 -12.17
C GLY A 80 -20.33 0.12 -10.72
N LEU A 81 -20.66 1.01 -9.78
CA LEU A 81 -20.74 0.74 -8.33
C LEU A 81 -22.11 0.14 -7.91
N ASP A 82 -22.62 -0.79 -8.68
CA ASP A 82 -23.84 -1.51 -8.35
C ASP A 82 -23.60 -2.62 -7.29
N GLU A 83 -24.67 -3.22 -6.77
CA GLU A 83 -24.57 -4.28 -5.76
C GLU A 83 -23.82 -5.52 -6.29
N ASP A 84 -23.85 -5.81 -7.60
CA ASP A 84 -23.12 -6.93 -8.19
C ASP A 84 -21.62 -6.67 -8.18
N PHE A 85 -21.17 -5.42 -8.38
CA PHE A 85 -19.76 -5.03 -8.24
C PHE A 85 -19.24 -5.30 -6.83
N TYR A 86 -19.98 -4.85 -5.81
CA TYR A 86 -19.60 -5.09 -4.42
C TYR A 86 -19.62 -6.57 -4.04
N LYS A 87 -20.64 -7.29 -4.49
CA LYS A 87 -20.84 -8.71 -4.20
C LYS A 87 -19.76 -9.58 -4.87
N SER A 88 -19.41 -9.28 -6.10
CA SER A 88 -18.36 -10.03 -6.81
C SER A 88 -16.97 -9.78 -6.25
N ALA A 89 -16.72 -8.58 -5.71
CA ALA A 89 -15.46 -8.22 -5.10
C ALA A 89 -15.22 -8.88 -3.73
N LEU A 90 -16.25 -9.08 -2.92
CA LEU A 90 -16.10 -9.65 -1.58
C LEU A 90 -15.96 -11.18 -1.64
N VAL A 91 -14.72 -11.66 -1.76
CA VAL A 91 -14.42 -13.11 -1.93
C VAL A 91 -14.21 -13.86 -0.62
N ASN A 92 -14.08 -13.14 0.49
CA ASN A 92 -14.12 -13.66 1.85
C ASN A 92 -14.72 -12.61 2.77
N GLU A 93 -15.89 -12.89 3.34
CA GLU A 93 -16.54 -11.98 4.28
C GLU A 93 -15.73 -11.83 5.57
N GLY A 94 -15.07 -12.89 5.99
CA GLY A 94 -14.20 -12.92 7.15
C GLY A 94 -14.91 -12.60 8.46
N ASN A 95 -14.12 -12.40 9.51
CA ASN A 95 -14.60 -12.02 10.83
C ASN A 95 -14.37 -10.53 11.09
N SER A 96 -15.44 -9.79 11.27
CA SER A 96 -15.41 -8.32 11.45
C SER A 96 -15.19 -7.86 12.90
N VAL A 97 -15.06 -8.75 13.89
CA VAL A 97 -15.00 -8.39 15.32
C VAL A 97 -13.89 -7.40 15.64
N ARG A 98 -12.68 -7.60 15.08
CA ARG A 98 -11.54 -6.72 15.31
C ARG A 98 -11.75 -5.33 14.68
N ILE A 99 -12.34 -5.28 13.49
CA ILE A 99 -12.73 -4.03 12.81
C ILE A 99 -13.80 -3.30 13.64
N ALA A 100 -14.82 -4.04 14.11
CA ALA A 100 -15.86 -3.51 14.96
C ALA A 100 -15.30 -2.97 16.30
N ASN A 101 -14.25 -3.59 16.85
CA ASN A 101 -13.60 -3.10 18.06
C ASN A 101 -12.86 -1.77 17.81
N ALA A 102 -12.19 -1.62 16.67
CA ALA A 102 -11.61 -0.33 16.25
C ALA A 102 -12.70 0.75 16.10
N MET A 103 -13.85 0.40 15.49
CA MET A 103 -14.98 1.33 15.35
C MET A 103 -15.60 1.71 16.70
N ARG A 104 -15.73 0.78 17.65
CA ARG A 104 -16.20 1.08 19.01
C ARG A 104 -15.26 2.01 19.75
N LYS A 105 -13.94 1.83 19.58
CA LYS A 105 -12.91 2.72 20.13
C LYS A 105 -13.06 4.14 19.56
N ALA A 106 -13.26 4.25 18.24
CA ALA A 106 -13.53 5.52 17.57
C ALA A 106 -14.84 6.16 18.05
N GLN A 107 -15.94 5.38 18.13
CA GLN A 107 -17.24 5.85 18.61
C GLN A 107 -17.19 6.37 20.05
N ALA A 108 -16.28 5.87 20.86
CA ALA A 108 -16.04 6.35 22.23
C ALA A 108 -15.11 7.58 22.29
N GLY A 109 -14.76 8.21 21.17
CA GLY A 109 -13.86 9.37 21.11
C GLY A 109 -12.37 9.01 21.29
N GLY A 110 -12.01 7.74 21.15
CA GLY A 110 -10.62 7.29 21.34
C GLY A 110 -9.73 7.58 20.13
N THR A 111 -8.41 7.46 20.33
CA THR A 111 -7.43 7.56 19.25
C THR A 111 -7.35 6.24 18.50
N VAL A 112 -7.62 6.23 17.19
CA VAL A 112 -7.57 5.06 16.30
C VAL A 112 -6.50 5.28 15.23
N THR A 113 -5.65 4.29 15.04
CA THR A 113 -4.62 4.31 13.99
C THR A 113 -5.05 3.39 12.83
N ILE A 114 -5.23 3.98 11.67
CA ILE A 114 -5.55 3.30 10.40
C ILE A 114 -4.26 3.17 9.61
N ALA A 115 -4.01 2.03 8.99
CA ALA A 115 -2.81 1.83 8.18
C ALA A 115 -3.10 1.14 6.86
N VAL A 116 -2.31 1.47 5.83
CA VAL A 116 -2.15 0.66 4.63
C VAL A 116 -0.75 0.05 4.62
N PHE A 117 -0.63 -1.22 4.22
CA PHE A 117 0.63 -1.94 4.12
C PHE A 117 0.71 -2.67 2.79
N GLY A 118 1.57 -2.20 1.90
CA GLY A 118 1.60 -2.71 0.53
C GLY A 118 2.73 -2.17 -0.33
N GLY A 119 2.55 -2.27 -1.64
CA GLY A 119 3.49 -1.83 -2.67
C GLY A 119 3.25 -0.37 -3.12
N SER A 120 3.51 -0.12 -4.41
CA SER A 120 3.35 1.19 -5.05
C SER A 120 1.91 1.71 -5.02
N ILE A 121 0.92 0.84 -5.15
CA ILE A 121 -0.49 1.24 -5.12
C ILE A 121 -0.86 1.77 -3.74
N SER A 122 -0.42 1.09 -2.67
CA SER A 122 -0.59 1.57 -1.29
C SER A 122 0.18 2.87 -1.02
N ALA A 123 1.36 3.05 -1.65
CA ALA A 123 2.10 4.32 -1.59
C ALA A 123 1.37 5.48 -2.29
N GLY A 124 0.38 5.19 -3.14
CA GLY A 124 -0.42 6.17 -3.88
C GLY A 124 0.08 6.45 -5.30
N ALA A 125 0.80 5.49 -5.93
CA ALA A 125 1.29 5.66 -7.30
C ALA A 125 0.15 5.97 -8.27
N LEU A 126 0.38 6.98 -9.14
CA LEU A 126 -0.53 7.55 -10.13
C LEU A 126 -1.83 8.16 -9.57
N ALA A 127 -1.98 8.29 -8.28
CA ALA A 127 -2.95 9.23 -7.71
C ALA A 127 -2.46 10.68 -7.99
N SER A 128 -3.36 11.58 -8.40
CA SER A 128 -3.00 12.98 -8.70
C SER A 128 -2.50 13.74 -7.47
N SER A 129 -2.89 13.29 -6.29
CA SER A 129 -2.37 13.71 -5.00
C SER A 129 -2.42 12.53 -4.03
N ARG A 130 -1.66 12.61 -2.92
CA ARG A 130 -1.74 11.59 -1.86
C ARG A 130 -3.17 11.40 -1.35
N TYR A 131 -3.95 12.48 -1.28
CA TYR A 131 -5.33 12.47 -0.80
C TYR A 131 -6.32 11.75 -1.75
N SER A 132 -5.95 11.60 -3.02
CA SER A 132 -6.73 10.84 -4.01
C SER A 132 -6.42 9.33 -3.97
N SER A 133 -5.44 8.88 -3.18
CA SER A 133 -5.12 7.46 -3.06
C SER A 133 -6.14 6.73 -2.18
N TYR A 134 -6.36 5.45 -2.46
CA TYR A 134 -7.39 4.66 -1.78
C TYR A 134 -7.23 4.65 -0.25
N GLY A 135 -5.98 4.63 0.24
CA GLY A 135 -5.71 4.62 1.68
C GLY A 135 -6.17 5.91 2.37
N TYR A 136 -5.89 7.07 1.76
CA TYR A 136 -6.38 8.35 2.28
C TYR A 136 -7.89 8.50 2.15
N LEU A 137 -8.50 8.03 1.06
CA LEU A 137 -9.97 8.03 0.91
C LEU A 137 -10.66 7.16 1.97
N VAL A 138 -10.06 6.03 2.35
CA VAL A 138 -10.55 5.21 3.47
C VAL A 138 -10.34 5.92 4.80
N ASN A 139 -9.20 6.59 4.99
CA ASN A 139 -8.97 7.41 6.19
C ASN A 139 -10.05 8.51 6.32
N ASP A 140 -10.38 9.21 5.23
CA ASP A 140 -11.42 10.24 5.22
C ASP A 140 -12.79 9.66 5.58
N TRP A 141 -13.08 8.43 5.17
CA TRP A 141 -14.28 7.72 5.62
C TRP A 141 -14.28 7.55 7.16
N TRP A 142 -13.14 7.16 7.78
CA TRP A 142 -13.06 7.05 9.24
C TRP A 142 -13.24 8.41 9.92
N VAL A 143 -12.57 9.45 9.47
CA VAL A 143 -12.71 10.81 10.00
C VAL A 143 -14.16 11.29 9.93
N SER A 144 -14.81 11.09 8.78
CA SER A 144 -16.19 11.54 8.56
C SER A 144 -17.22 10.74 9.38
N ASN A 145 -16.96 9.47 9.64
CA ASN A 145 -17.89 8.58 10.35
C ASN A 145 -17.69 8.59 11.87
N PHE A 146 -16.58 9.09 12.37
CA PHE A 146 -16.23 9.15 13.79
C PHE A 146 -15.63 10.53 14.15
N PRO A 147 -16.42 11.62 14.07
CA PRO A 147 -15.91 12.98 14.20
C PRO A 147 -15.34 13.31 15.60
N ASP A 148 -15.73 12.54 16.62
CA ASP A 148 -15.25 12.73 18.00
C ASP A 148 -13.94 11.97 18.26
N ALA A 149 -13.47 11.13 17.32
CA ALA A 149 -12.25 10.36 17.45
C ALA A 149 -11.03 11.11 16.92
N THR A 150 -9.86 10.81 17.47
CA THR A 150 -8.59 11.18 16.82
C THR A 150 -8.20 10.04 15.87
N ILE A 151 -8.20 10.31 14.58
CA ILE A 151 -7.82 9.31 13.56
C ILE A 151 -6.39 9.61 13.09
N ASN A 152 -5.47 8.68 13.32
CA ASN A 152 -4.11 8.69 12.80
C ASN A 152 -4.05 7.82 11.54
N PHE A 153 -3.33 8.26 10.51
CA PHE A 153 -3.11 7.49 9.30
C PHE A 153 -1.62 7.16 9.12
N VAL A 154 -1.33 5.89 8.84
CA VAL A 154 0.02 5.39 8.54
C VAL A 154 0.04 4.82 7.13
N ASN A 155 0.77 5.48 6.22
CA ASN A 155 1.05 4.92 4.91
C ASN A 155 2.38 4.15 4.94
N ALA A 156 2.29 2.83 5.03
CA ALA A 156 3.41 1.90 4.98
C ALA A 156 3.58 1.26 3.58
N GLY A 157 3.14 1.94 2.51
CA GLY A 157 3.39 1.56 1.13
C GLY A 157 4.82 1.89 0.70
N ILE A 158 5.50 0.95 0.04
CA ILE A 158 6.80 1.19 -0.64
C ILE A 158 6.74 0.51 -2.01
N GLY A 159 6.98 1.28 -3.07
CA GLY A 159 6.89 0.81 -4.44
C GLY A 159 7.72 -0.45 -4.72
N ALA A 160 7.16 -1.36 -5.51
CA ALA A 160 7.76 -2.63 -5.97
C ALA A 160 8.31 -3.52 -4.83
N THR A 161 7.84 -3.37 -3.59
CA THR A 161 8.23 -4.27 -2.49
C THR A 161 7.39 -5.54 -2.51
N ALA A 162 8.08 -6.68 -2.56
CA ALA A 162 7.50 -8.02 -2.49
C ALA A 162 7.23 -8.44 -1.03
N VAL A 163 6.61 -9.60 -0.88
CA VAL A 163 6.24 -10.16 0.43
C VAL A 163 7.45 -10.39 1.33
N GLU A 164 8.60 -10.84 0.79
CA GLU A 164 9.83 -10.99 1.59
C GLU A 164 10.27 -9.65 2.19
N MET A 165 10.34 -8.61 1.36
CA MET A 165 10.70 -7.25 1.81
C MET A 165 9.72 -6.74 2.86
N ALA A 166 8.42 -7.02 2.68
CA ALA A 166 7.37 -6.67 3.61
C ALA A 166 7.58 -7.34 4.98
N CYS A 167 7.98 -8.60 5.02
CA CYS A 167 8.26 -9.31 6.27
C CYS A 167 9.37 -8.63 7.10
N TYR A 168 10.43 -8.14 6.46
CA TYR A 168 11.51 -7.42 7.14
C TYR A 168 11.09 -6.06 7.67
N ARG A 169 10.29 -5.29 6.91
CA ARG A 169 9.91 -3.92 7.25
C ARG A 169 8.64 -3.80 8.09
N GLN A 170 7.91 -4.88 8.26
CA GLN A 170 6.59 -4.87 8.91
C GLN A 170 6.58 -4.25 10.30
N TYR A 171 7.58 -4.55 11.13
CA TYR A 171 7.61 -4.00 12.49
C TYR A 171 7.79 -2.48 12.45
N ASP A 172 8.80 -2.01 11.75
CA ASP A 172 9.23 -0.61 11.80
C ASP A 172 8.31 0.32 11.00
N ASP A 173 7.74 -0.18 9.88
CA ASP A 173 6.87 0.62 9.03
C ASP A 173 5.38 0.55 9.45
N LEU A 174 4.97 -0.49 10.19
CA LEU A 174 3.56 -0.73 10.52
C LEU A 174 3.32 -0.97 12.01
N LEU A 175 3.90 -2.06 12.59
CA LEU A 175 3.47 -2.54 13.90
C LEU A 175 3.89 -1.63 15.04
N SER A 176 5.00 -0.89 14.90
CA SER A 176 5.48 0.10 15.88
C SER A 176 4.49 1.24 16.12
N TYR A 177 3.62 1.52 15.16
CA TYR A 177 2.55 2.52 15.27
C TYR A 177 1.30 2.02 15.99
N ASN A 178 1.28 0.75 16.43
CA ASN A 178 0.14 0.11 17.11
C ASN A 178 -1.19 0.32 16.36
N PRO A 179 -1.31 -0.11 15.10
CA PRO A 179 -2.53 0.11 14.32
C PRO A 179 -3.74 -0.57 14.95
N ASP A 180 -4.92 0.00 14.73
CA ASP A 180 -6.22 -0.57 15.09
C ASP A 180 -6.94 -1.19 13.89
N PHE A 181 -6.64 -0.69 12.67
CA PHE A 181 -7.13 -1.24 11.41
C PHE A 181 -6.03 -1.19 10.34
N VAL A 182 -5.84 -2.29 9.61
CA VAL A 182 -4.79 -2.42 8.58
C VAL A 182 -5.38 -2.98 7.29
N ILE A 183 -5.10 -2.32 6.17
CA ILE A 183 -5.37 -2.83 4.83
C ILE A 183 -4.06 -3.36 4.25
N VAL A 184 -4.06 -4.64 3.80
CA VAL A 184 -2.88 -5.33 3.27
C VAL A 184 -3.03 -5.54 1.77
N ASP A 185 -2.05 -5.07 1.00
CA ASP A 185 -2.05 -5.06 -0.47
C ASP A 185 -0.68 -5.46 -1.03
N PHE A 186 -0.55 -6.72 -1.46
CA PHE A 186 0.66 -7.26 -2.11
C PHE A 186 0.36 -8.10 -3.36
N ALA A 187 -0.90 -8.15 -3.83
CA ALA A 187 -1.30 -9.07 -4.90
C ALA A 187 -0.52 -8.87 -6.20
N VAL A 188 -0.19 -7.63 -6.55
CA VAL A 188 0.56 -7.30 -7.78
C VAL A 188 2.07 -7.23 -7.56
N ASN A 189 2.55 -7.40 -6.33
CA ASN A 189 3.96 -7.32 -5.93
C ASN A 189 4.50 -8.66 -5.39
N SER A 190 3.92 -9.76 -5.79
CA SER A 190 4.37 -11.08 -5.38
C SER A 190 5.31 -11.69 -6.42
N TRP A 191 6.37 -12.36 -5.94
CA TRP A 191 7.42 -12.94 -6.77
C TRP A 191 7.59 -14.43 -6.47
N ASP A 192 8.10 -15.21 -7.43
CA ASP A 192 8.37 -16.65 -7.25
C ASP A 192 9.44 -16.91 -6.16
N SER A 193 10.21 -15.87 -5.79
CA SER A 193 11.21 -15.91 -4.73
C SER A 193 10.67 -15.55 -3.35
N ASP A 194 9.39 -15.17 -3.23
CA ASP A 194 8.79 -14.88 -1.93
C ASP A 194 8.77 -16.14 -1.04
N PRO A 195 8.99 -15.99 0.26
CA PRO A 195 8.96 -17.13 1.17
C PRO A 195 7.55 -17.74 1.22
N PRO A 196 7.42 -19.08 1.18
CA PRO A 196 6.12 -19.76 1.09
C PRO A 196 5.07 -19.30 2.11
N ASP A 197 5.49 -19.05 3.34
CA ASP A 197 4.58 -18.58 4.40
C ASP A 197 4.66 -17.07 4.66
N GLY A 198 5.29 -16.30 3.78
CA GLY A 198 5.57 -14.87 4.00
C GLY A 198 4.31 -14.06 4.22
N TYR A 199 3.31 -14.21 3.34
CA TYR A 199 2.05 -13.47 3.46
C TYR A 199 1.25 -13.90 4.70
N GLU A 200 1.23 -15.19 5.02
CA GLU A 200 0.63 -15.71 6.25
C GLU A 200 1.28 -15.08 7.49
N ASN A 201 2.61 -14.94 7.49
CA ASN A 201 3.32 -14.28 8.56
C ASN A 201 2.98 -12.80 8.71
N ILE A 202 2.78 -12.08 7.59
CA ILE A 202 2.30 -10.69 7.62
C ILE A 202 0.97 -10.62 8.36
N LEU A 203 0.00 -11.48 8.00
CA LEU A 203 -1.31 -11.50 8.67
C LEU A 203 -1.19 -11.90 10.13
N ARG A 204 -0.46 -12.97 10.44
CA ARG A 204 -0.26 -13.47 11.81
C ARG A 204 0.34 -12.41 12.73
N ARG A 205 1.45 -11.80 12.31
CA ARG A 205 2.13 -10.76 13.11
C ARG A 205 1.26 -9.51 13.28
N THR A 206 0.54 -9.11 12.23
CA THR A 206 -0.39 -7.97 12.32
C THR A 206 -1.50 -8.27 13.33
N LEU A 207 -2.21 -9.39 13.20
CA LEU A 207 -3.33 -9.77 14.05
C LEU A 207 -2.91 -10.04 15.51
N ALA A 208 -1.67 -10.49 15.72
CA ALA A 208 -1.08 -10.74 17.06
C ALA A 208 -0.43 -9.50 17.68
N SER A 209 -0.37 -8.37 16.98
CA SER A 209 0.27 -7.16 17.50
C SER A 209 -0.54 -6.53 18.64
N LYS A 210 0.06 -5.53 19.31
CA LYS A 210 -0.42 -4.96 20.57
C LYS A 210 -1.90 -4.63 20.64
N ASN A 211 -2.45 -4.00 19.59
CA ASN A 211 -3.87 -3.61 19.56
C ASN A 211 -4.76 -4.70 18.98
N ALA A 212 -4.21 -5.85 18.56
CA ALA A 212 -4.94 -6.92 17.88
C ALA A 212 -5.85 -6.37 16.76
N PRO A 213 -5.30 -5.65 15.77
CA PRO A 213 -6.05 -4.84 14.83
C PRO A 213 -7.02 -5.63 13.97
N GLY A 214 -8.05 -4.95 13.46
CA GLY A 214 -8.78 -5.42 12.29
C GLY A 214 -7.85 -5.46 11.07
N VAL A 215 -7.95 -6.51 10.27
CA VAL A 215 -7.18 -6.63 9.02
C VAL A 215 -8.14 -6.86 7.87
N MET A 216 -7.88 -6.25 6.73
CA MET A 216 -8.56 -6.50 5.46
C MET A 216 -7.52 -6.67 4.37
N CYS A 217 -7.70 -7.67 3.51
CA CYS A 217 -6.88 -7.85 2.31
C CYS A 217 -7.58 -7.24 1.10
N ILE A 218 -6.81 -6.61 0.21
CA ILE A 218 -7.31 -6.16 -1.09
C ILE A 218 -6.38 -6.64 -2.20
N PHE A 219 -6.95 -7.16 -3.30
CA PHE A 219 -6.23 -7.68 -4.45
C PHE A 219 -6.50 -6.79 -5.66
N PHE A 220 -5.52 -5.93 -5.99
CA PHE A 220 -5.61 -4.97 -7.08
C PHE A 220 -5.46 -5.62 -8.46
N PRO A 221 -6.07 -5.01 -9.50
CA PRO A 221 -6.00 -5.50 -10.87
C PRO A 221 -4.68 -5.13 -11.57
N THR A 222 -4.37 -5.91 -12.62
CA THR A 222 -3.34 -5.59 -13.62
C THR A 222 -3.74 -6.10 -15.00
N THR A 223 -3.28 -5.45 -16.06
CA THR A 223 -3.39 -5.97 -17.44
C THR A 223 -2.29 -6.94 -17.79
N ASN A 224 -1.25 -7.09 -16.98
CA ASN A 224 -0.23 -8.09 -17.20
C ASN A 224 -0.77 -9.50 -16.89
N ARG A 225 -1.56 -10.01 -17.84
CA ARG A 225 -2.25 -11.30 -17.74
C ARG A 225 -1.30 -12.50 -17.70
N GLU A 226 -0.02 -12.35 -18.08
CA GLU A 226 0.95 -13.44 -17.88
C GLU A 226 1.24 -13.66 -16.40
N GLN A 227 1.29 -12.61 -15.58
CA GLN A 227 1.36 -12.73 -14.13
C GLN A 227 0.12 -13.45 -13.60
N TYR A 228 -1.07 -13.14 -14.14
CA TYR A 228 -2.30 -13.82 -13.79
C TYR A 228 -2.44 -15.20 -14.44
N ALA A 229 -2.01 -15.36 -15.72
CA ALA A 229 -2.09 -16.62 -16.45
C ALA A 229 -1.11 -17.68 -15.93
N LYS A 230 0.01 -17.28 -15.35
CA LYS A 230 0.84 -18.16 -14.50
C LYS A 230 0.11 -18.55 -13.21
N GLY A 231 -1.15 -18.13 -13.10
CA GLY A 231 -2.09 -18.55 -12.11
C GLY A 231 -1.94 -17.86 -10.77
N ARG A 232 -1.27 -16.69 -10.67
CA ARG A 232 -1.02 -16.00 -9.40
C ARG A 232 -2.28 -15.55 -8.66
N ILE A 233 -3.38 -15.31 -9.40
CA ILE A 233 -4.67 -14.95 -8.76
C ILE A 233 -5.75 -16.01 -9.00
N THR A 234 -5.74 -16.70 -10.14
CA THR A 234 -6.86 -17.55 -10.58
C THR A 234 -6.72 -19.03 -10.29
N LYS A 235 -5.54 -19.54 -9.98
CA LYS A 235 -5.30 -20.99 -9.86
C LYS A 235 -4.91 -21.50 -8.48
N GLY A 236 -4.94 -20.64 -7.44
CA GLY A 236 -4.60 -21.06 -6.07
C GLY A 236 -3.14 -21.46 -5.85
N SER A 237 -2.34 -21.55 -6.89
CA SER A 237 -0.91 -21.87 -6.84
C SER A 237 -0.02 -20.64 -6.99
N THR A 238 -0.58 -19.47 -6.81
CA THR A 238 0.07 -18.21 -7.05
C THR A 238 -0.19 -17.28 -5.92
N ASP A 239 0.62 -16.25 -5.83
CA ASP A 239 0.72 -15.45 -4.62
C ASP A 239 -0.63 -14.85 -4.19
N ALA A 240 -1.49 -14.39 -5.12
CA ALA A 240 -2.81 -13.93 -4.71
C ALA A 240 -3.75 -15.08 -4.33
N GLY A 241 -3.60 -16.27 -4.93
CA GLY A 241 -4.29 -17.49 -4.49
C GLY A 241 -3.81 -17.92 -3.09
N GLU A 242 -2.51 -17.83 -2.81
CA GLU A 242 -1.93 -18.04 -1.49
C GLU A 242 -2.37 -16.94 -0.53
N GLN A 243 -2.39 -15.68 -0.98
CA GLN A 243 -2.84 -14.55 -0.17
C GLN A 243 -4.32 -14.69 0.19
N LEU A 244 -5.19 -15.10 -0.76
CA LEU A 244 -6.59 -15.39 -0.48
C LEU A 244 -6.74 -16.61 0.45
N SER A 245 -5.92 -17.63 0.28
CA SER A 245 -5.91 -18.80 1.17
C SER A 245 -5.51 -18.42 2.60
N ALA A 246 -4.49 -17.57 2.74
CA ALA A 246 -4.10 -17.02 4.04
C ALA A 246 -5.21 -16.16 4.64
N ALA A 247 -5.85 -15.27 3.86
CA ALA A 247 -6.98 -14.47 4.33
C ALA A 247 -8.12 -15.34 4.87
N LYS A 248 -8.46 -16.43 4.16
CA LYS A 248 -9.46 -17.41 4.61
C LYS A 248 -9.01 -18.15 5.88
N LYS A 249 -7.76 -18.59 5.96
CA LYS A 249 -7.18 -19.26 7.12
C LYS A 249 -7.27 -18.41 8.39
N PHE A 250 -6.97 -17.11 8.27
CA PHE A 250 -7.08 -16.16 9.39
C PHE A 250 -8.47 -15.56 9.56
N ASN A 251 -9.41 -15.97 8.70
CA ASN A 251 -10.78 -15.48 8.70
C ASN A 251 -10.86 -13.94 8.67
N VAL A 252 -10.03 -13.30 7.82
CA VAL A 252 -10.04 -11.85 7.60
C VAL A 252 -10.76 -11.51 6.31
N PRO A 253 -11.49 -10.37 6.24
CA PRO A 253 -12.14 -9.92 5.01
C PRO A 253 -11.16 -9.80 3.84
N ALA A 254 -11.59 -10.23 2.66
CA ALA A 254 -10.79 -10.12 1.45
C ALA A 254 -11.61 -9.58 0.27
N ILE A 255 -11.13 -8.51 -0.31
CA ILE A 255 -11.71 -7.83 -1.47
C ILE A 255 -10.86 -8.14 -2.69
N HIS A 256 -11.47 -8.78 -3.68
CA HIS A 256 -10.84 -9.08 -4.97
C HIS A 256 -11.26 -8.02 -6.00
N TYR A 257 -10.61 -6.86 -5.95
CA TYR A 257 -10.91 -5.75 -6.83
C TYR A 257 -10.67 -6.12 -8.30
N ASP A 258 -9.62 -6.88 -8.62
CA ASP A 258 -9.37 -7.37 -9.98
C ASP A 258 -10.58 -8.13 -10.55
N LYS A 259 -11.14 -9.07 -9.81
CA LYS A 259 -12.31 -9.84 -10.26
C LYS A 259 -13.47 -8.92 -10.61
N ALA A 260 -13.84 -8.03 -9.70
CA ALA A 260 -14.99 -7.15 -9.87
C ALA A 260 -14.81 -6.16 -11.04
N ILE A 261 -13.60 -5.58 -11.18
CA ILE A 261 -13.37 -4.58 -12.23
C ILE A 261 -13.33 -5.22 -13.63
N TRP A 262 -12.74 -6.42 -13.76
CA TRP A 262 -12.72 -7.10 -15.05
C TRP A 262 -14.10 -7.57 -15.49
N GLU A 263 -15.00 -7.91 -14.59
CA GLU A 263 -16.41 -8.15 -14.93
C GLU A 263 -17.03 -6.90 -15.57
N LYS A 264 -16.81 -5.70 -15.00
CA LYS A 264 -17.32 -4.44 -15.57
C LYS A 264 -16.63 -4.04 -16.88
N ILE A 265 -15.34 -4.31 -17.03
CA ILE A 265 -14.61 -4.08 -18.28
C ILE A 265 -15.13 -5.00 -19.39
N ASN A 266 -15.34 -6.28 -19.11
CA ASN A 266 -15.87 -7.24 -20.07
C ASN A 266 -17.30 -6.89 -20.51
N LEU A 267 -18.10 -6.33 -19.63
CA LEU A 267 -19.44 -5.80 -19.92
C LEU A 267 -19.40 -4.42 -20.60
N LYS A 268 -18.21 -3.85 -20.85
CA LYS A 268 -18.01 -2.52 -21.47
C LYS A 268 -18.64 -1.36 -20.69
N VAL A 269 -18.86 -1.53 -19.39
CA VAL A 269 -19.34 -0.47 -18.48
C VAL A 269 -18.22 0.51 -18.17
N ILE A 270 -17.01 -0.01 -17.95
CA ILE A 270 -15.79 0.75 -17.65
C ILE A 270 -14.67 0.25 -18.57
N THR A 271 -13.71 1.11 -18.90
CA THR A 271 -12.51 0.74 -19.66
C THR A 271 -11.27 0.84 -18.77
N TRP A 272 -10.21 0.08 -19.09
CA TRP A 272 -8.97 0.12 -18.32
C TRP A 272 -8.35 1.53 -18.21
N PRO A 273 -8.22 2.34 -19.28
CA PRO A 273 -7.67 3.70 -19.19
C PRO A 273 -8.52 4.68 -18.34
N GLU A 274 -9.78 4.36 -18.07
CA GLU A 274 -10.61 5.19 -17.18
C GLU A 274 -10.23 5.02 -15.71
N ILE A 275 -9.59 3.89 -15.33
CA ILE A 275 -9.29 3.54 -13.96
C ILE A 275 -7.80 3.37 -13.66
N ALA A 276 -6.95 3.31 -14.68
CA ALA A 276 -5.51 3.11 -14.52
C ALA A 276 -4.72 3.98 -15.48
N GLY A 277 -3.53 4.41 -15.07
CA GLY A 277 -2.64 5.22 -15.89
C GLY A 277 -1.59 4.41 -16.66
N ASP A 278 -1.38 3.16 -16.24
CA ASP A 278 -0.51 2.20 -16.89
C ASP A 278 -1.09 0.78 -16.77
N TYR A 279 -0.26 -0.27 -16.90
CA TYR A 279 -0.71 -1.66 -16.86
C TYR A 279 -1.06 -2.17 -15.45
N ILE A 280 -0.78 -1.41 -14.37
CA ILE A 280 -0.90 -1.86 -12.99
C ILE A 280 -1.40 -0.78 -12.01
N HIS A 281 -1.01 0.49 -12.19
CA HIS A 281 -1.29 1.52 -11.21
C HIS A 281 -2.63 2.22 -11.48
N PRO A 282 -3.54 2.23 -10.50
CA PRO A 282 -4.79 2.96 -10.61
C PRO A 282 -4.54 4.47 -10.67
N ASN A 283 -5.33 5.17 -11.47
CA ASN A 283 -5.48 6.62 -11.38
C ASN A 283 -6.51 6.98 -10.29
N ASP A 284 -6.84 8.26 -10.11
CA ASP A 284 -7.81 8.69 -9.09
C ASP A 284 -9.13 7.91 -9.12
N SER A 285 -9.64 7.61 -10.32
CA SER A 285 -10.87 6.82 -10.47
C SER A 285 -10.71 5.38 -9.98
N GLY A 286 -9.57 4.75 -10.28
CA GLY A 286 -9.28 3.40 -9.81
C GLY A 286 -9.05 3.34 -8.30
N HIS A 287 -8.36 4.33 -7.73
CA HIS A 287 -8.23 4.48 -6.28
C HIS A 287 -9.58 4.71 -5.60
N PHE A 288 -10.45 5.54 -6.18
CA PHE A 288 -11.80 5.76 -5.68
C PHE A 288 -12.65 4.49 -5.69
N LEU A 289 -12.61 3.69 -6.76
CA LEU A 289 -13.32 2.41 -6.82
C LEU A 289 -12.82 1.42 -5.75
N ALA A 290 -11.51 1.33 -5.54
CA ALA A 290 -10.94 0.50 -4.49
C ALA A 290 -11.39 0.96 -3.10
N ALA A 291 -11.33 2.26 -2.82
CA ALA A 291 -11.82 2.83 -1.56
C ALA A 291 -13.31 2.55 -1.36
N SER A 292 -14.13 2.67 -2.43
CA SER A 292 -15.57 2.40 -2.38
C SER A 292 -15.89 0.95 -2.00
N LEU A 293 -15.11 -0.02 -2.48
CA LEU A 293 -15.23 -1.43 -2.09
C LEU A 293 -14.95 -1.62 -0.60
N ILE A 294 -13.88 -1.00 -0.10
CA ILE A 294 -13.47 -1.09 1.31
C ILE A 294 -14.52 -0.42 2.20
N THR A 295 -14.93 0.81 1.87
CA THR A 295 -15.87 1.58 2.69
C THR A 295 -17.27 0.98 2.69
N LYS A 296 -17.74 0.38 1.61
CA LYS A 296 -18.99 -0.38 1.57
C LYS A 296 -19.00 -1.52 2.58
N TYR A 297 -17.89 -2.27 2.69
CA TYR A 297 -17.75 -3.30 3.72
C TYR A 297 -17.77 -2.68 5.13
N LEU A 298 -17.03 -1.59 5.34
CA LEU A 298 -16.98 -0.88 6.62
C LEU A 298 -18.36 -0.33 7.03
N ASP A 299 -19.17 0.16 6.08
CA ASP A 299 -20.56 0.59 6.33
C ASP A 299 -21.43 -0.56 6.83
N GLY A 300 -21.24 -1.76 6.25
CA GLY A 300 -21.90 -2.98 6.72
C GLY A 300 -21.52 -3.32 8.16
N VAL A 301 -20.24 -3.24 8.52
CA VAL A 301 -19.77 -3.45 9.89
C VAL A 301 -20.32 -2.40 10.84
N LYS A 302 -20.27 -1.11 10.47
CA LYS A 302 -20.77 0.02 11.26
C LYS A 302 -22.26 -0.13 11.54
N SER A 303 -23.08 -0.46 10.53
CA SER A 303 -24.52 -0.62 10.65
C SER A 303 -24.92 -1.78 11.57
N ASN A 304 -24.06 -2.78 11.74
CA ASN A 304 -24.28 -3.94 12.59
C ASN A 304 -23.44 -3.92 13.88
N LEU A 305 -22.82 -2.79 14.23
CA LEU A 305 -21.83 -2.70 15.32
C LEU A 305 -22.35 -3.22 16.67
N SER A 306 -23.61 -2.95 17.00
CA SER A 306 -24.25 -3.43 18.24
C SER A 306 -24.46 -4.94 18.30
N LYS A 307 -24.56 -5.62 17.14
CA LYS A 307 -24.82 -7.06 17.01
C LYS A 307 -23.53 -7.88 16.95
N ILE A 308 -22.39 -7.27 16.57
CA ILE A 308 -21.12 -7.95 16.43
C ILE A 308 -20.52 -8.19 17.83
N PRO A 309 -20.03 -9.41 18.15
CA PRO A 309 -19.37 -9.69 19.41
C PRO A 309 -18.16 -8.78 19.67
N LYS A 310 -17.68 -8.73 20.92
CA LYS A 310 -16.47 -7.95 21.28
C LYS A 310 -15.20 -8.81 21.33
N THR A 311 -15.34 -10.09 21.62
CA THR A 311 -14.19 -11.02 21.74
C THR A 311 -13.82 -11.54 20.37
N PRO A 312 -12.60 -11.23 19.86
CA PRO A 312 -12.15 -11.74 18.59
C PRO A 312 -11.84 -13.25 18.67
N PRO A 313 -11.96 -13.99 17.57
CA PRO A 313 -11.58 -15.40 17.54
C PRO A 313 -10.08 -15.55 17.78
N ALA A 314 -9.70 -16.72 18.33
CA ALA A 314 -8.31 -17.13 18.46
C ALA A 314 -7.64 -17.20 17.08
N LEU A 315 -6.35 -16.90 17.04
CA LEU A 315 -5.57 -17.03 15.81
C LEU A 315 -5.26 -18.51 15.54
N PRO A 316 -5.19 -18.91 14.25
CA PRO A 316 -4.73 -20.24 13.87
C PRO A 316 -3.34 -20.53 14.46
N SER A 317 -3.07 -21.77 14.84
CA SER A 317 -1.74 -22.22 15.24
C SER A 317 -0.74 -22.08 14.08
N GLY A 318 0.53 -21.95 14.41
CA GLY A 318 1.61 -21.86 13.41
C GLY A 318 2.80 -21.06 13.93
N ASN A 319 3.92 -21.15 13.23
CA ASN A 319 5.14 -20.44 13.58
C ASN A 319 5.05 -18.97 13.20
N THR A 320 5.70 -18.11 13.99
CA THR A 320 5.93 -16.71 13.64
C THR A 320 7.35 -16.59 13.09
N LEU A 321 7.47 -16.56 11.76
CA LEU A 321 8.72 -16.25 11.09
C LEU A 321 8.97 -14.73 11.14
N TYR A 322 10.19 -14.31 10.91
CA TYR A 322 10.55 -12.88 10.86
C TYR A 322 10.19 -12.09 12.12
N SER A 323 10.01 -12.77 13.28
CA SER A 323 9.62 -12.10 14.53
C SER A 323 10.68 -11.10 15.03
N THR A 324 11.96 -11.34 14.69
CA THR A 324 13.08 -10.45 14.99
C THR A 324 13.51 -9.57 13.82
N ALA A 325 12.82 -9.68 12.68
CA ALA A 325 13.15 -8.89 11.51
C ALA A 325 12.87 -7.39 11.76
N ARG A 326 13.83 -6.53 11.37
CA ARG A 326 13.79 -5.08 11.52
C ARG A 326 14.23 -4.39 10.24
N ARG A 327 13.69 -3.21 10.01
CA ARG A 327 14.17 -2.25 9.03
C ARG A 327 14.71 -1.02 9.75
N TYR A 328 16.01 -0.81 9.66
CA TYR A 328 16.63 0.39 10.20
C TYR A 328 16.73 1.48 9.12
N THR A 329 16.33 2.68 9.50
CA THR A 329 16.36 3.92 8.71
C THR A 329 16.81 5.07 9.60
N PRO A 330 17.08 6.29 9.09
CA PRO A 330 17.48 7.42 9.93
C PRO A 330 16.53 7.74 11.08
N VAL A 331 15.23 7.44 10.93
CA VAL A 331 14.22 7.76 11.94
C VAL A 331 14.23 6.82 13.15
N ASN A 332 14.90 5.67 13.08
CA ASN A 332 14.90 4.68 14.16
C ASN A 332 16.28 4.14 14.54
N ILE A 333 17.37 4.66 13.92
CA ILE A 333 18.74 4.33 14.29
C ILE A 333 19.68 5.51 14.04
N SER A 334 20.65 5.71 14.94
CA SER A 334 21.67 6.75 14.77
C SER A 334 22.75 6.35 13.77
N SER A 335 23.22 7.33 12.99
CA SER A 335 24.27 7.14 11.99
C SER A 335 25.22 8.34 11.93
N THR A 336 26.43 8.10 11.41
CA THR A 336 27.37 9.14 11.02
C THR A 336 27.37 9.17 9.48
N LEU A 337 26.93 10.27 8.91
CA LEU A 337 26.52 10.33 7.49
C LEU A 337 27.67 10.25 6.49
N GLY A 338 28.87 10.82 6.79
CA GLY A 338 29.89 11.01 5.74
C GLY A 338 29.34 11.89 4.62
N ASP A 339 29.41 11.39 3.37
CA ASP A 339 28.84 12.05 2.19
C ASP A 339 27.41 11.60 1.88
N PHE A 340 26.74 10.93 2.82
CA PHE A 340 25.34 10.52 2.67
C PHE A 340 24.39 11.57 3.27
N ILE A 341 23.18 11.61 2.74
CA ILE A 341 22.07 12.45 3.23
C ILE A 341 21.02 11.53 3.84
N ALA A 342 20.55 11.85 5.04
CA ALA A 342 19.44 11.15 5.69
C ALA A 342 18.11 11.61 5.10
N MET A 343 17.23 10.66 4.78
CA MET A 343 15.83 10.88 4.38
C MET A 343 14.92 10.44 5.53
N GLU A 344 14.16 11.38 6.09
CA GLU A 344 13.38 11.20 7.32
C GLU A 344 11.89 11.53 7.12
N GLY A 345 11.36 11.27 5.93
CA GLY A 345 9.98 11.58 5.58
C GLY A 345 8.93 10.84 6.40
N GLU A 346 7.69 11.33 6.34
CA GLU A 346 6.55 10.76 7.08
C GLU A 346 6.22 9.34 6.60
N ASN A 347 6.18 9.13 5.29
CA ASN A 347 5.84 7.82 4.72
C ASN A 347 7.04 6.86 4.74
N ALA A 348 6.77 5.58 4.75
CA ALA A 348 7.82 4.56 4.74
C ALA A 348 8.71 4.63 3.49
N SER A 349 8.16 5.05 2.33
CA SER A 349 8.90 5.25 1.08
C SER A 349 9.95 6.36 1.13
N ASP A 350 9.76 7.34 2.01
CA ASP A 350 10.52 8.58 2.06
C ASP A 350 11.66 8.52 3.09
N ARG A 351 12.00 7.31 3.57
CA ARG A 351 13.00 7.05 4.61
C ARG A 351 14.17 6.25 4.09
N GLY A 352 15.38 6.66 4.49
CA GLY A 352 16.61 5.96 4.12
C GLY A 352 17.81 6.88 4.06
N TRP A 353 18.80 6.49 3.29
CA TRP A 353 20.00 7.28 3.04
C TRP A 353 20.29 7.35 1.55
N THR A 354 20.82 8.48 1.11
CA THR A 354 21.18 8.66 -0.29
C THR A 354 22.55 9.30 -0.41
N CYS A 355 23.30 9.00 -1.48
CA CYS A 355 24.52 9.71 -1.84
C CYS A 355 24.66 9.84 -3.35
N GLU A 356 25.30 10.92 -3.78
CA GLU A 356 25.52 11.25 -5.19
C GLU A 356 26.82 10.62 -5.74
N ALA A 357 26.93 10.63 -7.06
CA ALA A 357 28.16 10.27 -7.73
C ALA A 357 29.35 11.09 -7.21
N GLY A 358 30.47 10.41 -6.99
CA GLY A 358 31.68 11.02 -6.46
C GLY A 358 31.80 11.06 -4.94
N ALA A 359 30.77 10.63 -4.19
CA ALA A 359 30.84 10.45 -2.74
C ALA A 359 32.02 9.55 -2.33
N LYS A 360 32.74 9.92 -1.25
CA LYS A 360 33.94 9.21 -0.76
C LYS A 360 33.86 8.85 0.72
N GLN A 361 33.22 9.71 1.54
CA GLN A 361 33.15 9.52 2.97
C GLN A 361 32.07 8.50 3.33
N PRO A 362 32.39 7.46 4.13
CA PRO A 362 31.48 6.39 4.41
C PRO A 362 30.34 6.79 5.37
N LEU A 363 29.16 6.21 5.16
CA LEU A 363 28.10 6.16 6.14
C LEU A 363 28.41 5.07 7.18
N LYS A 364 28.21 5.37 8.46
CA LYS A 364 28.39 4.43 9.58
C LYS A 364 27.10 4.33 10.37
N ILE A 365 26.58 3.11 10.54
CA ILE A 365 25.33 2.80 11.26
C ILE A 365 25.67 1.85 12.40
N ASN A 366 25.33 2.20 13.64
CA ASN A 366 25.59 1.35 14.80
C ASN A 366 24.43 0.37 14.99
N LEU A 367 24.59 -0.86 14.48
CA LEU A 367 23.57 -1.92 14.61
C LEU A 367 23.62 -2.58 15.98
N PRO A 368 22.46 -2.92 16.57
CA PRO A 368 22.37 -3.78 17.74
C PRO A 368 22.85 -5.20 17.39
N ALA A 369 22.73 -6.13 18.34
CA ALA A 369 23.11 -7.53 18.09
C ALA A 369 22.17 -8.18 17.04
N VAL A 370 22.73 -8.54 15.90
CA VAL A 370 22.03 -9.14 14.74
C VAL A 370 22.81 -10.33 14.19
N LYS A 371 22.09 -11.31 13.64
CA LYS A 371 22.66 -12.48 12.95
C LYS A 371 22.72 -12.27 11.44
N LYS A 372 21.80 -11.50 10.89
CA LYS A 372 21.73 -11.20 9.45
C LYS A 372 21.65 -9.72 9.18
N VAL A 373 22.33 -9.26 8.14
CA VAL A 373 22.23 -7.91 7.61
C VAL A 373 22.09 -7.98 6.10
N ARG A 374 21.09 -7.28 5.55
CA ARG A 374 20.86 -7.11 4.12
C ARG A 374 20.54 -5.65 3.83
N ILE A 375 20.87 -5.18 2.66
CA ILE A 375 20.64 -3.80 2.26
C ILE A 375 19.46 -3.74 1.29
N PHE A 376 18.50 -2.92 1.61
CA PHE A 376 17.32 -2.64 0.78
C PHE A 376 17.57 -1.31 0.06
N TYR A 377 17.69 -1.33 -1.28
CA TYR A 377 18.15 -0.18 -2.05
C TYR A 377 17.58 -0.11 -3.47
N ASN A 378 17.74 1.05 -4.10
CA ASN A 378 17.42 1.31 -5.49
C ASN A 378 18.64 1.00 -6.38
N ALA A 379 18.60 -0.11 -7.11
CA ALA A 379 19.69 -0.50 -8.00
C ALA A 379 19.67 0.22 -9.36
N SER A 380 18.51 0.70 -9.83
CA SER A 380 18.39 1.36 -11.14
C SER A 380 18.77 2.85 -11.11
N GLY A 381 18.93 3.43 -9.92
CA GLY A 381 19.17 4.86 -9.75
C GLY A 381 20.62 5.30 -9.91
N PHE A 382 21.58 4.38 -10.03
CA PHE A 382 23.00 4.68 -10.04
C PHE A 382 23.81 3.66 -10.83
N GLU A 383 25.05 4.04 -11.20
CA GLU A 383 26.08 3.14 -11.67
C GLU A 383 27.22 3.07 -10.64
N GLY A 384 27.93 1.95 -10.63
CA GLY A 384 28.98 1.68 -9.65
C GLY A 384 28.52 0.77 -8.53
N SER A 385 29.04 0.98 -7.32
CA SER A 385 28.76 0.10 -6.19
C SER A 385 28.83 0.81 -4.85
N VAL A 386 28.20 0.23 -3.83
CA VAL A 386 28.40 0.60 -2.42
C VAL A 386 28.70 -0.67 -1.64
N SER A 387 29.87 -0.70 -0.98
CA SER A 387 30.31 -1.84 -0.17
C SER A 387 29.91 -1.66 1.28
N PHE A 388 29.32 -2.69 1.88
CA PHE A 388 28.86 -2.69 3.26
C PHE A 388 29.67 -3.71 4.06
N SER A 389 30.38 -3.25 5.10
CA SER A 389 31.21 -4.11 5.93
C SER A 389 30.84 -4.04 7.40
N MET A 390 30.81 -5.21 8.07
CA MET A 390 30.61 -5.37 9.51
C MET A 390 31.19 -6.70 9.97
N GLY A 391 31.88 -6.73 11.11
CA GLY A 391 32.39 -7.96 11.73
C GLY A 391 33.36 -8.73 10.81
N GLY A 392 34.18 -8.04 10.00
CA GLY A 392 35.12 -8.65 9.07
C GLY A 392 34.48 -9.23 7.80
N LYS A 393 33.17 -9.13 7.60
CA LYS A 393 32.44 -9.57 6.40
C LYS A 393 32.02 -8.37 5.57
N THR A 394 31.88 -8.57 4.26
CA THR A 394 31.50 -7.52 3.30
C THR A 394 30.49 -8.04 2.29
N ILE A 395 29.48 -7.23 1.97
CA ILE A 395 28.56 -7.39 0.84
C ILE A 395 28.57 -6.11 0.00
N THR A 396 28.11 -6.22 -1.25
CA THR A 396 28.11 -5.08 -2.17
C THR A 396 26.73 -4.90 -2.80
N ALA A 397 26.23 -3.65 -2.77
CA ALA A 397 25.10 -3.20 -3.55
C ALA A 397 25.61 -2.71 -4.91
N GLN A 398 25.14 -3.30 -6.01
CA GLN A 398 25.52 -2.97 -7.38
C GLN A 398 24.46 -2.10 -8.04
N GLY A 399 24.90 -1.12 -8.83
CA GLY A 399 24.04 -0.31 -9.70
C GLY A 399 23.67 -1.03 -10.99
N GLY A 400 22.71 -0.44 -11.75
CA GLY A 400 22.28 -0.94 -13.07
C GLY A 400 21.30 -2.11 -13.03
N GLY A 401 20.77 -2.47 -11.86
CA GLY A 401 19.83 -3.59 -11.67
C GLY A 401 18.36 -3.19 -11.59
N ALA A 402 17.48 -4.17 -11.35
CA ALA A 402 16.08 -3.93 -11.05
C ALA A 402 15.89 -3.27 -9.67
N SER A 403 14.85 -2.45 -9.53
CA SER A 403 14.59 -1.67 -8.31
C SER A 403 13.15 -1.76 -7.82
N PRO A 404 12.95 -1.76 -6.50
CA PRO A 404 13.98 -1.90 -5.46
C PRO A 404 14.51 -3.34 -5.38
N THR A 405 15.65 -3.53 -4.74
CA THR A 405 16.27 -4.85 -4.57
C THR A 405 16.86 -5.01 -3.18
N ILE A 406 17.21 -6.25 -2.83
CA ILE A 406 17.92 -6.59 -1.60
C ILE A 406 19.30 -7.13 -1.99
N SER A 407 20.36 -6.65 -1.33
CA SER A 407 21.72 -7.14 -1.48
C SER A 407 21.88 -8.61 -1.06
N GLY A 408 23.07 -9.15 -1.24
CA GLY A 408 23.53 -10.35 -0.53
C GLY A 408 23.41 -10.20 1.01
N THR A 409 23.73 -11.26 1.74
CA THR A 409 23.55 -11.31 3.19
C THR A 409 24.89 -11.35 3.92
N LEU A 410 25.09 -10.45 4.89
CA LEU A 410 26.07 -10.68 5.95
C LEU A 410 25.43 -11.63 6.96
N GLN A 411 25.95 -12.84 7.07
CA GLN A 411 25.48 -13.87 7.99
C GLN A 411 26.52 -14.09 9.07
N PHE A 412 26.11 -14.02 10.35
CA PHE A 412 26.94 -14.27 11.51
C PHE A 412 26.52 -15.55 12.24
N ASP A 413 27.48 -16.28 12.79
CA ASP A 413 27.21 -17.53 13.54
C ASP A 413 26.48 -17.26 14.87
N SER A 414 26.76 -16.11 15.47
CA SER A 414 26.09 -15.58 16.66
C SER A 414 25.70 -14.13 16.43
N ALA A 415 24.71 -13.64 17.16
CA ALA A 415 24.28 -12.25 17.08
C ALA A 415 25.45 -11.32 17.50
N GLN A 416 25.78 -10.35 16.65
CA GLN A 416 26.85 -9.38 16.84
C GLN A 416 26.30 -7.96 16.75
N SER A 417 26.69 -7.10 17.68
CA SER A 417 26.52 -5.66 17.57
C SER A 417 27.78 -5.04 16.96
N GLY A 418 27.63 -3.96 16.24
CA GLY A 418 28.76 -3.27 15.64
C GLY A 418 28.40 -2.20 14.65
N THR A 419 29.42 -1.56 14.11
CA THR A 419 29.23 -0.53 13.08
C THR A 419 29.19 -1.17 11.71
N LEU A 420 28.05 -1.02 11.01
CA LEU A 420 27.92 -1.26 9.58
C LEU A 420 28.48 -0.04 8.84
N THR A 421 29.53 -0.23 8.06
CA THR A 421 30.18 0.82 7.29
C THR A 421 29.81 0.68 5.82
N ALA A 422 29.17 1.69 5.24
CA ALA A 422 28.81 1.78 3.82
C ALA A 422 29.83 2.68 3.10
N THR A 423 30.67 2.09 2.26
CA THR A 423 31.72 2.80 1.50
C THR A 423 31.25 2.99 0.06
N PRO A 424 31.00 4.24 -0.38
CA PRO A 424 30.47 4.51 -1.71
C PRO A 424 31.57 4.46 -2.78
N ASN A 425 31.22 3.93 -3.96
CA ASN A 425 31.95 4.03 -5.22
C ASN A 425 30.92 4.24 -6.35
N VAL A 426 30.08 5.28 -6.18
CA VAL A 426 29.07 5.69 -7.14
C VAL A 426 29.71 6.50 -8.25
N THR A 427 29.60 6.04 -9.50
CA THR A 427 30.23 6.66 -10.66
C THR A 427 29.29 7.58 -11.43
N SER A 428 28.01 7.31 -11.42
CA SER A 428 26.95 8.19 -11.94
C SER A 428 25.63 7.97 -11.22
N GLY A 429 24.74 8.96 -11.25
CA GLY A 429 23.43 8.91 -10.62
C GLY A 429 23.48 9.02 -9.10
N THR A 430 22.39 8.57 -8.47
CA THR A 430 22.16 8.67 -7.02
C THR A 430 21.91 7.29 -6.44
N PHE A 431 22.79 6.83 -5.55
CA PHE A 431 22.51 5.66 -4.72
C PHE A 431 21.49 6.02 -3.65
N THR A 432 20.40 5.24 -3.57
CA THR A 432 19.37 5.37 -2.53
C THR A 432 19.22 4.05 -1.78
N MET A 433 19.51 4.06 -0.49
CA MET A 433 19.27 2.94 0.43
C MET A 433 17.98 3.20 1.22
N TYR A 434 16.98 2.39 0.99
CA TYR A 434 15.69 2.46 1.70
C TYR A 434 15.77 1.92 3.13
N GLY A 435 16.82 1.21 3.48
CA GLY A 435 17.05 0.75 4.84
C GLY A 435 18.00 -0.43 4.93
N VAL A 436 18.30 -0.76 6.18
CA VAL A 436 19.08 -1.97 6.56
C VAL A 436 18.09 -2.99 7.15
N PHE A 437 17.95 -4.13 6.48
CA PHE A 437 17.18 -5.26 6.98
C PHE A 437 18.04 -6.14 7.87
N THR A 438 17.52 -6.54 9.01
CA THR A 438 18.23 -7.39 9.97
C THR A 438 17.34 -8.47 10.56
N GLU A 439 17.98 -9.54 11.05
CA GLU A 439 17.38 -10.55 11.94
C GLU A 439 18.34 -10.82 13.11
N SER A 440 17.80 -11.05 14.30
CA SER A 440 18.56 -11.37 15.54
C SER A 440 18.59 -12.87 15.83
#